data_8ce847729d4a3c8f9cb5daa118434bbe
#
_entry.id   8ce847729d4a3c8f9cb5daa118434bbe
#
_cell.length_a   1.000
_cell.length_b   1.000
_cell.length_c   1.000
_cell.angle_alpha   90.00
_cell.angle_beta   90.00
_cell.angle_gamma   90.00
#
_symmetry.space_group_name_H-M   'P 1'
#
loop_
_entity.id
_entity.type
_entity.pdbx_description
1 polymer ?
#
loop_
_entity_poly.entity_id
_entity_poly.type
_entity_poly.pdbx_seq_one_letter_code
_entity_poly.pdbx_strand_id
1 'polypeptide(L)'
;MTSHHAPTRRTVARGGLAGAAALLLGATPALTAPAAASGPAGSGPDVASGGRGIRLPAPTGPYAVGATVRHLVDPSRNDPWAPEIGVRELMVTVLRPTATGRGFPRMPQLTPGAAEVFTALAPLVRPHLPAAGADWAATLTHARTGAPPLPGRRPVLLYSPGGGDSRAMGSSLAIDLASHGWTVVTVDHPGDASEVEFPDERPGRDPIRTTVLRPDMDAGTFRTMIDTRVADLRFALDALGLDRVGLYGHSAGGTAVAQALHEDPRVAAAVNLEGYLDWADGTLLPVAREGTDRPLLLAGTDGFRDDRLDRSWWALLAHGGPVARRQLADSDHWVFTDYAALVPQLQAAGLMTAAGRAEMVGTLDPRVSVPAVRKLVRSFFARHLPAPR
;
A
#
# COMPACT_ATOMS: atom_id res chain seq x y z
N MET A 1 23.36 -13.58 57.78
CA MET A 1 22.03 -14.15 57.54
C MET A 1 21.08 -13.02 57.18
N THR A 2 20.96 -12.73 55.90
CA THR A 2 19.90 -11.83 55.41
C THR A 2 19.54 -12.35 54.01
N SER A 3 18.33 -12.92 53.94
CA SER A 3 17.70 -13.53 52.79
C SER A 3 17.11 -12.44 51.89
N HIS A 4 17.61 -12.32 50.63
CA HIS A 4 16.96 -11.50 49.62
C HIS A 4 15.99 -12.37 48.81
N HIS A 5 14.70 -12.06 48.94
CA HIS A 5 13.64 -12.58 48.08
C HIS A 5 13.64 -11.82 46.74
N ALA A 6 13.83 -12.54 45.64
CA ALA A 6 13.57 -12.04 44.27
C ALA A 6 12.08 -12.27 43.92
N PRO A 7 11.44 -11.33 43.21
CA PRO A 7 10.07 -11.53 42.75
C PRO A 7 10.02 -12.39 41.47
N THR A 8 9.23 -13.44 41.52
CA THR A 8 8.88 -14.35 40.42
C THR A 8 8.07 -13.60 39.35
N ARG A 9 8.65 -13.49 38.18
CA ARG A 9 7.93 -13.08 36.94
C ARG A 9 7.05 -14.24 36.48
N ARG A 10 5.74 -14.04 36.50
CA ARG A 10 4.78 -14.93 35.87
C ARG A 10 4.89 -14.74 34.35
N THR A 11 5.48 -15.69 33.69
CA THR A 11 5.48 -15.82 32.22
C THR A 11 4.10 -16.34 31.80
N VAL A 12 3.30 -15.48 31.16
CA VAL A 12 2.10 -15.92 30.46
C VAL A 12 2.55 -16.38 29.08
N ALA A 13 2.67 -17.69 28.91
CA ALA A 13 2.87 -18.31 27.62
C ALA A 13 1.55 -18.17 26.82
N ARG A 14 1.49 -17.26 25.89
CA ARG A 14 0.54 -17.29 24.79
C ARG A 14 1.16 -18.10 23.67
N GLY A 15 0.56 -19.24 23.38
CA GLY A 15 1.00 -20.14 22.31
C GLY A 15 0.87 -19.45 20.95
N GLY A 16 2.01 -19.16 20.35
CA GLY A 16 2.11 -18.71 18.97
C GLY A 16 2.17 -19.91 18.05
N LEU A 17 1.09 -20.18 17.34
CA LEU A 17 1.10 -21.04 16.15
C LEU A 17 0.37 -20.27 15.03
N ALA A 18 1.01 -20.23 13.86
CA ALA A 18 0.49 -19.74 12.58
C ALA A 18 0.46 -18.22 12.35
N GLY A 19 1.61 -17.58 12.30
CA GLY A 19 1.72 -16.14 12.02
C GLY A 19 1.99 -15.72 10.56
N ALA A 20 1.94 -16.60 9.56
CA ALA A 20 2.38 -16.22 8.22
C ALA A 20 1.27 -16.11 7.16
N ALA A 21 0.12 -16.73 7.37
CA ALA A 21 -1.00 -16.72 6.42
C ALA A 21 -2.21 -15.88 6.89
N ALA A 22 -2.22 -15.44 8.13
CA ALA A 22 -3.37 -14.77 8.74
C ALA A 22 -3.53 -13.28 8.37
N LEU A 23 -2.69 -12.73 7.51
CA LEU A 23 -2.79 -11.33 7.09
C LEU A 23 -3.83 -11.06 6.02
N LEU A 24 -4.43 -12.09 5.45
CA LEU A 24 -5.47 -11.96 4.46
C LEU A 24 -6.58 -12.95 4.79
N LEU A 25 -7.74 -12.45 5.30
CA LEU A 25 -9.06 -13.02 5.15
C LEU A 25 -9.54 -14.03 6.22
N GLY A 26 -10.55 -13.63 6.99
CA GLY A 26 -11.41 -14.53 7.76
C GLY A 26 -12.31 -15.38 6.85
N ALA A 27 -12.73 -16.56 7.34
CA ALA A 27 -13.48 -17.57 6.62
C ALA A 27 -14.75 -17.04 5.93
N THR A 28 -14.94 -17.37 4.64
CA THR A 28 -16.13 -17.04 3.86
C THR A 28 -17.09 -18.21 3.75
N PRO A 29 -18.44 -17.98 3.81
CA PRO A 29 -19.40 -18.87 3.16
C PRO A 29 -19.49 -18.56 1.66
N ALA A 30 -19.68 -19.59 0.85
CA ALA A 30 -19.84 -19.50 -0.59
C ALA A 30 -21.00 -18.57 -0.97
N LEU A 31 -20.71 -17.53 -1.78
CA LEU A 31 -21.73 -16.66 -2.35
C LEU A 31 -22.36 -17.32 -3.59
N THR A 32 -23.58 -17.83 -3.41
CA THR A 32 -24.51 -18.03 -4.52
C THR A 32 -25.18 -16.68 -4.83
N ALA A 33 -25.09 -16.22 -6.06
CA ALA A 33 -25.75 -15.01 -6.51
C ALA A 33 -27.26 -15.11 -6.35
N PRO A 34 -27.98 -14.12 -5.78
CA PRO A 34 -29.42 -14.10 -5.82
C PRO A 34 -29.92 -13.56 -7.16
N ALA A 35 -30.85 -14.31 -7.76
CA ALA A 35 -31.60 -13.89 -8.92
C ALA A 35 -32.44 -12.61 -8.59
N ALA A 36 -32.43 -11.66 -9.48
CA ALA A 36 -33.22 -10.45 -9.36
C ALA A 36 -34.73 -10.78 -9.39
N ALA A 37 -35.43 -10.48 -8.30
CA ALA A 37 -36.87 -10.43 -8.24
C ALA A 37 -37.32 -8.98 -8.30
N SER A 38 -37.97 -8.60 -9.40
CA SER A 38 -38.66 -7.32 -9.57
C SER A 38 -39.96 -7.30 -8.75
N GLY A 39 -40.02 -6.42 -7.74
CA GLY A 39 -41.24 -6.10 -6.98
C GLY A 39 -41.42 -4.57 -6.90
N PRO A 40 -42.66 -4.07 -6.77
CA PRO A 40 -43.00 -2.68 -7.07
C PRO A 40 -42.57 -1.66 -6.02
N ALA A 41 -42.25 -0.45 -6.51
CA ALA A 41 -41.81 0.71 -5.76
C ALA A 41 -42.80 1.10 -4.65
N GLY A 42 -42.33 1.04 -3.41
CA GLY A 42 -42.93 1.67 -2.26
C GLY A 42 -42.12 2.93 -1.89
N SER A 43 -42.75 4.09 -1.98
CA SER A 43 -42.17 5.37 -1.58
C SER A 43 -42.01 5.41 -0.04
N GLY A 44 -40.78 5.19 0.40
CA GLY A 44 -40.33 5.49 1.77
C GLY A 44 -39.62 6.84 1.81
N PRO A 45 -39.58 7.53 2.97
CA PRO A 45 -39.09 8.89 3.05
C PRO A 45 -37.61 8.98 2.69
N ASP A 46 -37.28 9.98 1.85
CA ASP A 46 -35.94 10.40 1.52
C ASP A 46 -35.08 10.60 2.79
N VAL A 47 -34.28 9.61 3.14
CA VAL A 47 -33.15 9.82 4.03
C VAL A 47 -32.08 10.47 3.17
N ALA A 48 -31.96 11.77 3.27
CA ALA A 48 -30.85 12.53 2.68
C ALA A 48 -29.53 11.88 3.13
N SER A 49 -28.92 11.10 2.26
CA SER A 49 -27.60 10.52 2.44
C SER A 49 -26.53 11.61 2.29
N GLY A 50 -26.50 12.53 3.25
CA GLY A 50 -25.40 13.48 3.45
C GLY A 50 -24.20 12.81 4.09
N GLY A 51 -23.66 11.76 3.51
CA GLY A 51 -22.40 11.16 3.93
C GLY A 51 -21.30 12.21 3.84
N ARG A 52 -20.74 12.61 4.98
CA ARG A 52 -19.52 13.45 5.00
C ARG A 52 -18.41 12.61 4.43
N GLY A 53 -17.99 12.93 3.19
CA GLY A 53 -16.87 12.23 2.54
C GLY A 53 -15.64 12.21 3.45
N ILE A 54 -14.97 11.09 3.47
CA ILE A 54 -13.72 10.87 4.21
C ILE A 54 -12.65 11.81 3.62
N ARG A 55 -11.81 12.39 4.48
CA ARG A 55 -10.82 13.39 4.07
C ARG A 55 -9.40 12.84 4.19
N LEU A 56 -8.65 12.94 3.09
CA LEU A 56 -7.22 12.69 3.10
C LEU A 56 -6.44 13.92 3.60
N PRO A 57 -5.31 13.71 4.31
CA PRO A 57 -4.48 14.80 4.83
C PRO A 57 -3.82 15.59 3.69
N ALA A 58 -3.87 16.92 3.79
CA ALA A 58 -3.24 17.81 2.81
C ALA A 58 -1.72 17.59 2.73
N PRO A 59 -1.10 17.74 1.56
CA PRO A 59 0.34 17.71 1.40
C PRO A 59 1.00 18.91 2.10
N THR A 60 2.27 18.77 2.49
CA THR A 60 3.02 19.77 3.28
C THR A 60 4.08 20.51 2.46
N GLY A 61 4.31 20.12 1.21
CA GLY A 61 5.30 20.77 0.34
C GLY A 61 4.79 22.05 -0.34
N PRO A 62 5.69 22.80 -0.96
CA PRO A 62 5.37 24.09 -1.57
C PRO A 62 4.65 23.97 -2.92
N TYR A 63 4.66 22.80 -3.56
CA TYR A 63 4.09 22.62 -4.88
C TYR A 63 2.68 22.02 -4.84
N ALA A 64 1.78 22.54 -5.68
CA ALA A 64 0.60 21.79 -6.07
C ALA A 64 1.04 20.52 -6.84
N VAL A 65 0.17 19.51 -6.89
CA VAL A 65 0.49 18.21 -7.50
C VAL A 65 -0.48 17.92 -8.63
N GLY A 66 0.04 17.68 -9.83
CA GLY A 66 -0.70 17.18 -10.98
C GLY A 66 -0.66 15.64 -11.00
N ALA A 67 -1.72 15.02 -11.51
CA ALA A 67 -1.84 13.59 -11.65
C ALA A 67 -2.20 13.17 -13.07
N THR A 68 -1.56 12.09 -13.54
CA THR A 68 -1.89 11.44 -14.82
C THR A 68 -1.91 9.93 -14.59
N VAL A 69 -2.98 9.28 -15.00
CA VAL A 69 -3.10 7.81 -14.98
C VAL A 69 -2.59 7.25 -16.31
N ARG A 70 -1.87 6.13 -16.27
CA ARG A 70 -1.36 5.44 -17.45
C ARG A 70 -1.61 3.95 -17.34
N HIS A 71 -2.02 3.36 -18.44
CA HIS A 71 -2.05 1.92 -18.68
C HIS A 71 -0.74 1.50 -19.33
N LEU A 72 -0.07 0.51 -18.77
CA LEU A 72 1.18 -0.07 -19.27
C LEU A 72 0.92 -1.52 -19.63
N VAL A 73 1.36 -1.95 -20.79
CA VAL A 73 1.19 -3.33 -21.29
C VAL A 73 2.57 -3.93 -21.53
N ASP A 74 2.84 -5.06 -20.89
CA ASP A 74 4.06 -5.85 -21.08
C ASP A 74 3.74 -7.08 -21.94
N PRO A 75 4.03 -7.03 -23.23
CA PRO A 75 3.76 -8.15 -24.13
C PRO A 75 4.75 -9.32 -23.97
N SER A 76 5.81 -9.14 -23.20
CA SER A 76 6.85 -10.16 -23.00
C SER A 76 6.54 -11.12 -21.86
N ARG A 77 5.56 -10.78 -21.01
CA ARG A 77 5.16 -11.60 -19.86
C ARG A 77 3.69 -11.95 -19.92
N ASN A 78 3.37 -13.21 -19.65
CA ASN A 78 2.01 -13.61 -19.37
C ASN A 78 1.58 -13.14 -17.97
N ASP A 79 0.29 -12.86 -17.81
CA ASP A 79 -0.27 -12.57 -16.50
C ASP A 79 -0.31 -13.86 -15.66
N PRO A 80 0.36 -13.95 -14.50
CA PRO A 80 0.39 -15.21 -13.73
C PRO A 80 -0.94 -15.53 -13.05
N TRP A 81 -1.82 -14.52 -12.90
CA TRP A 81 -3.11 -14.64 -12.25
C TRP A 81 -4.27 -14.86 -13.21
N ALA A 82 -4.05 -14.60 -14.49
CA ALA A 82 -5.01 -14.74 -15.59
C ALA A 82 -4.26 -15.07 -16.89
N PRO A 83 -3.69 -16.28 -17.02
CA PRO A 83 -2.85 -16.66 -18.18
C PRO A 83 -3.55 -16.53 -19.52
N GLU A 84 -4.89 -16.64 -19.54
CA GLU A 84 -5.72 -16.47 -20.73
C GLU A 84 -5.65 -15.05 -21.33
N ILE A 85 -5.19 -14.06 -20.55
CA ILE A 85 -4.99 -12.69 -21.03
C ILE A 85 -3.78 -12.59 -21.97
N GLY A 86 -2.78 -13.44 -21.77
CA GLY A 86 -1.60 -13.55 -22.64
C GLY A 86 -0.55 -12.43 -22.49
N VAL A 87 -0.87 -11.34 -21.76
CA VAL A 87 0.03 -10.22 -21.49
C VAL A 87 -0.11 -9.74 -20.06
N ARG A 88 0.95 -9.16 -19.50
CA ARG A 88 0.88 -8.49 -18.21
C ARG A 88 0.53 -7.02 -18.39
N GLU A 89 -0.47 -6.54 -17.66
CA GLU A 89 -0.95 -5.16 -17.70
C GLU A 89 -0.81 -4.52 -16.33
N LEU A 90 -0.43 -3.25 -16.26
CA LEU A 90 -0.34 -2.47 -15.03
C LEU A 90 -1.09 -1.15 -15.17
N MET A 91 -1.67 -0.68 -14.06
CA MET A 91 -2.14 0.69 -13.95
C MET A 91 -1.19 1.48 -13.06
N VAL A 92 -0.80 2.67 -13.50
CA VAL A 92 0.05 3.56 -12.72
C VAL A 92 -0.55 4.96 -12.65
N THR A 93 -0.33 5.64 -11.51
CA THR A 93 -0.60 7.07 -11.39
C THR A 93 0.73 7.81 -11.27
N VAL A 94 0.98 8.73 -12.18
CA VAL A 94 2.16 9.60 -12.17
C VAL A 94 1.79 10.94 -11.54
N LEU A 95 2.38 11.23 -10.39
CA LEU A 95 2.19 12.45 -9.61
C LEU A 95 3.41 13.35 -9.78
N ARG A 96 3.19 14.61 -10.17
CA ARG A 96 4.28 15.57 -10.44
C ARG A 96 3.98 16.93 -9.84
N PRO A 97 4.99 17.67 -9.37
CA PRO A 97 4.83 19.09 -9.06
C PRO A 97 4.25 19.85 -10.24
N THR A 98 3.29 20.73 -9.97
CA THR A 98 2.68 21.65 -10.94
C THR A 98 2.75 23.09 -10.44
N ALA A 99 2.77 24.05 -11.35
CA ALA A 99 2.78 25.48 -10.99
C ALA A 99 1.45 25.91 -10.36
N THR A 100 0.35 25.29 -10.77
CA THR A 100 -0.99 25.60 -10.28
C THR A 100 -1.91 24.39 -10.33
N GLY A 101 -2.72 24.24 -9.30
CA GLY A 101 -3.87 23.33 -9.33
C GLY A 101 -5.20 24.00 -9.68
N ARG A 102 -5.18 25.33 -9.87
CA ARG A 102 -6.40 26.09 -10.15
C ARG A 102 -6.92 25.75 -11.55
N GLY A 103 -8.23 25.52 -11.68
CA GLY A 103 -8.86 25.14 -12.95
C GLY A 103 -8.83 23.64 -13.28
N PHE A 104 -8.11 22.84 -12.49
CA PHE A 104 -8.07 21.37 -12.66
C PHE A 104 -8.86 20.67 -11.54
N PRO A 105 -9.67 19.63 -11.86
CA PRO A 105 -10.44 18.92 -10.86
C PRO A 105 -9.54 18.16 -9.90
N ARG A 106 -9.99 17.97 -8.65
CA ARG A 106 -9.32 17.06 -7.72
C ARG A 106 -9.47 15.62 -8.21
N MET A 107 -8.38 14.87 -8.17
CA MET A 107 -8.39 13.46 -8.49
C MET A 107 -9.14 12.69 -7.39
N PRO A 108 -10.13 11.84 -7.71
CA PRO A 108 -10.71 10.93 -6.73
C PRO A 108 -9.64 9.94 -6.24
N GLN A 109 -9.78 9.46 -5.01
CA GLN A 109 -8.90 8.40 -4.48
C GLN A 109 -9.19 7.08 -5.22
N LEU A 110 -10.45 6.73 -5.34
CA LEU A 110 -10.97 5.63 -6.14
C LEU A 110 -11.90 6.20 -7.20
N THR A 111 -11.89 5.64 -8.40
CA THR A 111 -12.92 5.91 -9.41
C THR A 111 -14.27 5.39 -8.92
N PRO A 112 -15.41 5.82 -9.46
CA PRO A 112 -16.71 5.31 -9.03
C PRO A 112 -16.81 3.78 -9.09
N GLY A 113 -16.35 3.15 -10.18
CA GLY A 113 -16.37 1.70 -10.32
C GLY A 113 -15.44 0.99 -9.32
N ALA A 114 -14.21 1.49 -9.16
CA ALA A 114 -13.29 0.97 -8.16
C ALA A 114 -13.83 1.13 -6.72
N ALA A 115 -14.51 2.24 -6.41
CA ALA A 115 -15.12 2.47 -5.10
C ALA A 115 -16.26 1.50 -4.80
N GLU A 116 -17.07 1.15 -5.79
CA GLU A 116 -18.12 0.13 -5.67
C GLU A 116 -17.52 -1.24 -5.33
N VAL A 117 -16.52 -1.68 -6.10
CA VAL A 117 -15.82 -2.95 -5.88
C VAL A 117 -15.09 -2.94 -4.54
N PHE A 118 -14.39 -1.84 -4.20
CA PHE A 118 -13.73 -1.69 -2.91
C PHE A 118 -14.72 -1.80 -1.75
N THR A 119 -15.91 -1.18 -1.84
CA THR A 119 -16.95 -1.28 -0.80
C THR A 119 -17.34 -2.74 -0.55
N ALA A 120 -17.47 -3.55 -1.61
CA ALA A 120 -17.84 -4.95 -1.51
C ALA A 120 -16.70 -5.83 -0.96
N LEU A 121 -15.46 -5.56 -1.38
CA LEU A 121 -14.30 -6.41 -1.05
C LEU A 121 -13.57 -5.98 0.22
N ALA A 122 -13.60 -4.69 0.58
CA ALA A 122 -12.83 -4.16 1.70
C ALA A 122 -13.08 -4.90 3.03
N PRO A 123 -14.32 -5.22 3.43
CA PRO A 123 -14.56 -6.00 4.65
C PRO A 123 -14.02 -7.43 4.61
N LEU A 124 -13.86 -7.99 3.41
CA LEU A 124 -13.32 -9.34 3.21
C LEU A 124 -11.79 -9.33 3.29
N VAL A 125 -11.17 -8.29 2.73
CA VAL A 125 -9.70 -8.11 2.71
C VAL A 125 -9.21 -7.49 4.01
N ARG A 126 -10.05 -6.67 4.67
CA ARG A 126 -9.79 -5.97 5.93
C ARG A 126 -11.02 -6.07 6.81
N PRO A 127 -11.14 -7.09 7.67
CA PRO A 127 -12.37 -7.40 8.41
C PRO A 127 -12.94 -6.27 9.26
N HIS A 128 -12.11 -5.28 9.63
CA HIS A 128 -12.55 -4.12 10.43
C HIS A 128 -13.13 -2.97 9.60
N LEU A 129 -12.96 -2.99 8.27
CA LEU A 129 -13.56 -1.96 7.42
C LEU A 129 -15.08 -2.16 7.28
N PRO A 130 -15.88 -1.08 7.24
CA PRO A 130 -17.32 -1.19 7.16
C PRO A 130 -17.77 -1.69 5.78
N ALA A 131 -18.78 -2.58 5.78
CA ALA A 131 -19.44 -3.04 4.56
C ALA A 131 -20.39 -1.98 3.95
N ALA A 132 -20.73 -0.92 4.70
CA ALA A 132 -21.63 0.14 4.26
C ALA A 132 -21.40 1.43 5.08
N GLY A 133 -21.96 2.55 4.62
CA GLY A 133 -21.97 3.81 5.36
C GLY A 133 -20.73 4.70 5.13
N ALA A 134 -19.68 4.20 4.51
CA ALA A 134 -18.53 4.99 4.07
C ALA A 134 -18.71 5.36 2.58
N ASP A 135 -18.60 6.64 2.25
CA ASP A 135 -18.64 7.11 0.86
C ASP A 135 -17.22 7.18 0.30
N TRP A 136 -16.74 6.03 -0.17
CA TRP A 136 -15.40 5.92 -0.75
C TRP A 136 -15.27 6.70 -2.05
N ALA A 137 -16.34 6.74 -2.88
CA ALA A 137 -16.35 7.46 -4.15
C ALA A 137 -16.24 8.99 -3.98
N ALA A 138 -16.76 9.54 -2.87
CA ALA A 138 -16.64 10.96 -2.56
C ALA A 138 -15.27 11.36 -1.99
N THR A 139 -14.38 10.40 -1.73
CA THR A 139 -13.04 10.67 -1.18
C THR A 139 -12.12 11.22 -2.25
N LEU A 140 -11.77 12.51 -2.12
CA LEU A 140 -10.90 13.21 -3.07
C LEU A 140 -9.49 13.37 -2.53
N THR A 141 -8.51 13.07 -3.38
CA THR A 141 -7.10 13.36 -3.11
C THR A 141 -6.80 14.86 -3.23
N HIS A 142 -5.59 15.27 -2.90
CA HIS A 142 -5.13 16.64 -3.12
C HIS A 142 -4.42 16.85 -4.47
N ALA A 143 -4.25 15.79 -5.28
CA ALA A 143 -3.74 15.91 -6.64
C ALA A 143 -4.80 16.44 -7.61
N ARG A 144 -4.35 17.00 -8.72
CA ARG A 144 -5.17 17.62 -9.77
C ARG A 144 -5.06 16.84 -11.06
N THR A 145 -6.15 16.24 -11.49
CA THR A 145 -6.19 15.46 -12.73
C THR A 145 -5.85 16.33 -13.93
N GLY A 146 -4.86 15.91 -14.72
CA GLY A 146 -4.46 16.57 -15.95
C GLY A 146 -3.71 17.90 -15.78
N ALA A 147 -3.43 18.35 -14.55
CA ALA A 147 -2.63 19.57 -14.36
C ALA A 147 -1.21 19.36 -14.91
N PRO A 148 -0.67 20.30 -15.75
CA PRO A 148 0.60 20.14 -16.40
C PRO A 148 1.76 20.17 -15.38
N PRO A 149 2.77 19.31 -15.56
CA PRO A 149 3.92 19.29 -14.67
C PRO A 149 4.79 20.53 -14.83
N LEU A 150 5.47 20.92 -13.73
CA LEU A 150 6.57 21.88 -13.83
C LEU A 150 7.67 21.34 -14.74
N PRO A 151 8.31 22.22 -15.55
CA PRO A 151 9.42 21.81 -16.41
C PRO A 151 10.62 21.34 -15.61
N GLY A 152 11.51 20.61 -16.30
CA GLY A 152 12.75 20.07 -15.75
C GLY A 152 12.67 18.62 -15.28
N ARG A 153 13.84 17.98 -15.22
CA ARG A 153 13.98 16.60 -14.72
C ARG A 153 13.90 16.60 -13.19
N ARG A 154 13.12 15.66 -12.65
CA ARG A 154 12.98 15.46 -11.22
C ARG A 154 13.30 14.02 -10.87
N PRO A 155 13.91 13.76 -9.70
CA PRO A 155 14.13 12.39 -9.27
C PRO A 155 12.79 11.69 -9.09
N VAL A 156 12.78 10.39 -9.37
CA VAL A 156 11.57 9.59 -9.44
C VAL A 156 11.53 8.60 -8.27
N LEU A 157 10.38 8.51 -7.65
CA LEU A 157 10.06 7.50 -6.65
C LEU A 157 8.93 6.61 -7.18
N LEU A 158 9.01 5.29 -6.96
CA LEU A 158 7.90 4.38 -7.22
C LEU A 158 7.35 3.82 -5.91
N TYR A 159 6.04 3.66 -5.85
CA TYR A 159 5.32 3.05 -4.72
C TYR A 159 4.68 1.73 -5.12
N SER A 160 4.95 0.69 -4.34
CA SER A 160 4.27 -0.61 -4.39
C SER A 160 3.39 -0.80 -3.14
N PRO A 161 2.07 -0.98 -3.27
CA PRO A 161 1.16 -1.15 -2.14
C PRO A 161 1.30 -2.50 -1.44
N GLY A 162 0.61 -2.69 -0.33
CA GLY A 162 0.50 -3.98 0.36
C GLY A 162 -0.25 -5.03 -0.44
N GLY A 163 -0.15 -6.30 -0.04
CA GLY A 163 -0.96 -7.36 -0.64
C GLY A 163 -2.45 -7.09 -0.46
N GLY A 164 -3.23 -7.19 -1.52
CA GLY A 164 -4.64 -6.86 -1.52
C GLY A 164 -4.98 -5.37 -1.49
N ASP A 165 -4.02 -4.46 -1.51
CA ASP A 165 -4.28 -3.02 -1.61
C ASP A 165 -4.03 -2.52 -3.05
N SER A 166 -4.84 -1.58 -3.51
CA SER A 166 -4.57 -0.85 -4.74
C SER A 166 -3.62 0.33 -4.50
N ARG A 167 -3.03 0.87 -5.58
CA ARG A 167 -2.17 2.06 -5.54
C ARG A 167 -2.80 3.26 -4.86
N ALA A 168 -4.14 3.29 -4.81
CA ALA A 168 -4.92 4.35 -4.20
C ALA A 168 -4.67 4.49 -2.69
N MET A 169 -4.36 3.38 -2.00
CA MET A 169 -4.16 3.36 -0.54
C MET A 169 -2.81 3.96 -0.09
N GLY A 170 -1.96 4.42 -1.02
CA GLY A 170 -0.74 5.19 -0.74
C GLY A 170 -0.78 6.63 -1.23
N SER A 171 -1.95 7.14 -1.59
CA SER A 171 -2.12 8.45 -2.26
C SER A 171 -1.57 9.62 -1.44
N SER A 172 -1.85 9.68 -0.12
CA SER A 172 -1.48 10.83 0.71
C SER A 172 0.03 11.00 0.83
N LEU A 173 0.77 9.91 1.04
CA LEU A 173 2.23 9.95 1.12
C LEU A 173 2.83 10.28 -0.25
N ALA A 174 2.33 9.66 -1.32
CA ALA A 174 2.80 9.91 -2.68
C ALA A 174 2.61 11.37 -3.09
N ILE A 175 1.45 11.97 -2.78
CA ILE A 175 1.16 13.37 -3.06
C ILE A 175 2.00 14.29 -2.18
N ASP A 176 2.25 13.94 -0.92
CA ASP A 176 3.14 14.72 -0.06
C ASP A 176 4.57 14.76 -0.63
N LEU A 177 5.13 13.60 -1.01
CA LEU A 177 6.44 13.52 -1.64
C LEU A 177 6.50 14.33 -2.95
N ALA A 178 5.48 14.21 -3.80
CA ALA A 178 5.39 14.99 -5.04
C ALA A 178 5.33 16.50 -4.75
N SER A 179 4.61 16.93 -3.71
CA SER A 179 4.54 18.35 -3.31
C SER A 179 5.89 18.90 -2.84
N HIS A 180 6.84 18.05 -2.50
CA HIS A 180 8.21 18.40 -2.14
C HIS A 180 9.21 18.30 -3.30
N GLY A 181 8.76 18.04 -4.53
CA GLY A 181 9.59 18.16 -5.71
C GLY A 181 9.96 16.84 -6.40
N TRP A 182 9.58 15.68 -5.89
CA TRP A 182 9.75 14.40 -6.60
C TRP A 182 8.68 14.18 -7.67
N THR A 183 8.99 13.38 -8.67
CA THR A 183 7.98 12.67 -9.44
C THR A 183 7.69 11.36 -8.70
N VAL A 184 6.42 11.06 -8.43
CA VAL A 184 6.04 9.82 -7.75
C VAL A 184 5.14 9.01 -8.66
N VAL A 185 5.47 7.73 -8.84
CA VAL A 185 4.67 6.77 -9.59
C VAL A 185 4.11 5.74 -8.61
N THR A 186 2.80 5.64 -8.50
CA THR A 186 2.15 4.58 -7.74
C THR A 186 1.69 3.49 -8.69
N VAL A 187 1.93 2.22 -8.33
CA VAL A 187 1.76 1.06 -9.23
C VAL A 187 0.68 0.14 -8.66
N ASP A 188 -0.28 -0.29 -9.49
CA ASP A 188 -1.11 -1.44 -9.18
C ASP A 188 -0.48 -2.73 -9.68
N HIS A 189 -0.73 -3.80 -8.92
CA HIS A 189 -0.40 -5.18 -9.29
C HIS A 189 -1.71 -5.95 -9.54
N PRO A 190 -2.28 -5.95 -10.77
CA PRO A 190 -3.55 -6.58 -11.07
C PRO A 190 -3.56 -8.07 -10.77
N GLY A 191 -4.68 -8.55 -10.22
CA GLY A 191 -4.85 -9.92 -9.72
C GLY A 191 -4.42 -10.11 -8.25
N ASP A 192 -3.55 -9.25 -7.75
CA ASP A 192 -3.17 -9.14 -6.35
C ASP A 192 -3.92 -7.99 -5.63
N ALA A 193 -3.96 -6.80 -6.23
CA ALA A 193 -4.72 -5.67 -5.70
C ALA A 193 -6.23 -5.96 -5.60
N SER A 194 -6.89 -5.41 -4.58
CA SER A 194 -8.34 -5.58 -4.35
C SER A 194 -9.18 -5.22 -5.58
N GLU A 195 -8.85 -4.09 -6.22
CA GLU A 195 -9.46 -3.63 -7.45
C GLU A 195 -8.45 -2.88 -8.32
N VAL A 196 -8.48 -3.12 -9.62
CA VAL A 196 -7.73 -2.34 -10.61
C VAL A 196 -8.66 -2.03 -11.76
N GLU A 197 -9.07 -0.79 -11.88
CA GLU A 197 -9.89 -0.33 -13.00
C GLU A 197 -9.01 0.13 -14.15
N PHE A 198 -9.33 -0.36 -15.36
CA PHE A 198 -8.66 -0.01 -16.59
C PHE A 198 -9.56 0.94 -17.39
N PRO A 199 -9.04 2.10 -17.86
CA PRO A 199 -9.86 3.13 -18.47
C PRO A 199 -10.34 2.78 -19.89
N ASP A 200 -9.64 1.85 -20.55
CA ASP A 200 -9.91 1.51 -21.94
C ASP A 200 -10.77 0.25 -22.04
N GLU A 201 -11.73 0.24 -22.97
CA GLU A 201 -12.46 -0.96 -23.30
C GLU A 201 -11.52 -2.04 -23.82
N ARG A 202 -11.58 -3.21 -23.21
CA ARG A 202 -10.77 -4.36 -23.55
C ARG A 202 -11.73 -5.50 -23.94
N PRO A 203 -11.92 -5.76 -25.23
CA PRO A 203 -12.87 -6.77 -25.69
C PRO A 203 -12.71 -8.11 -24.95
N GLY A 204 -13.81 -8.64 -24.40
CA GLY A 204 -13.82 -9.88 -23.65
C GLY A 204 -13.21 -9.85 -22.26
N ARG A 205 -12.95 -8.67 -21.70
CA ARG A 205 -12.40 -8.48 -20.35
C ARG A 205 -13.24 -7.53 -19.54
N ASP A 206 -13.36 -7.81 -18.23
CA ASP A 206 -13.99 -6.89 -17.31
C ASP A 206 -13.17 -5.60 -17.17
N PRO A 207 -13.85 -4.44 -17.05
CA PRO A 207 -13.17 -3.16 -16.85
C PRO A 207 -12.39 -3.11 -15.54
N ILE A 208 -12.83 -3.86 -14.53
CA ILE A 208 -12.17 -3.91 -13.21
C ILE A 208 -11.70 -5.34 -12.95
N ARG A 209 -10.40 -5.49 -12.70
CA ARG A 209 -9.82 -6.74 -12.19
C ARG A 209 -9.81 -6.72 -10.68
N THR A 210 -10.33 -7.78 -10.10
CA THR A 210 -10.33 -7.97 -8.64
C THR A 210 -9.21 -8.92 -8.22
N THR A 211 -8.95 -8.95 -6.91
CA THR A 211 -7.93 -9.83 -6.33
C THR A 211 -8.29 -11.30 -6.49
N VAL A 212 -7.29 -12.13 -6.82
CA VAL A 212 -7.38 -13.59 -6.76
C VAL A 212 -6.92 -14.14 -5.40
N LEU A 213 -6.35 -13.28 -4.55
CA LEU A 213 -5.85 -13.70 -3.24
C LEU A 213 -7.00 -14.19 -2.36
N ARG A 214 -6.71 -15.22 -1.56
CA ARG A 214 -7.65 -15.85 -0.63
C ARG A 214 -6.96 -16.03 0.73
N PRO A 215 -7.71 -16.24 1.84
CA PRO A 215 -7.14 -16.40 3.18
C PRO A 215 -6.19 -17.58 3.33
N ASP A 216 -6.46 -18.64 2.60
CA ASP A 216 -5.78 -19.93 2.63
C ASP A 216 -4.66 -20.04 1.58
N MET A 217 -4.10 -18.91 1.19
CA MET A 217 -3.05 -18.80 0.19
C MET A 217 -1.80 -19.60 0.62
N ASP A 218 -1.35 -20.48 -0.26
CA ASP A 218 -0.15 -21.29 -0.02
C ASP A 218 1.15 -20.49 -0.22
N ALA A 219 2.26 -21.10 0.18
CA ALA A 219 3.59 -20.49 0.05
C ALA A 219 3.97 -20.22 -1.42
N GLY A 220 3.48 -21.03 -2.37
CA GLY A 220 3.71 -20.85 -3.80
C GLY A 220 3.03 -19.62 -4.33
N THR A 221 1.79 -19.38 -3.93
CA THR A 221 1.04 -18.17 -4.27
C THR A 221 1.72 -16.91 -3.73
N PHE A 222 2.20 -16.95 -2.47
CA PHE A 222 2.95 -15.82 -1.92
C PHE A 222 4.24 -15.56 -2.71
N ARG A 223 4.98 -16.59 -3.09
CA ARG A 223 6.18 -16.46 -3.93
C ARG A 223 5.83 -15.84 -5.29
N THR A 224 4.81 -16.37 -5.97
CA THR A 224 4.33 -15.82 -7.25
C THR A 224 3.96 -14.33 -7.11
N MET A 225 3.32 -13.93 -6.01
CA MET A 225 2.97 -12.54 -5.73
C MET A 225 4.21 -11.65 -5.65
N ILE A 226 5.21 -12.03 -4.87
CA ILE A 226 6.43 -11.21 -4.70
C ILE A 226 7.24 -11.15 -6.00
N ASP A 227 7.45 -12.30 -6.66
CA ASP A 227 8.19 -12.36 -7.93
C ASP A 227 7.50 -11.52 -9.02
N THR A 228 6.17 -11.58 -9.09
CA THR A 228 5.38 -10.75 -10.01
C THR A 228 5.55 -9.26 -9.73
N ARG A 229 5.50 -8.85 -8.46
CA ARG A 229 5.68 -7.45 -8.05
C ARG A 229 7.06 -6.91 -8.39
N VAL A 230 8.11 -7.69 -8.16
CA VAL A 230 9.49 -7.32 -8.54
C VAL A 230 9.59 -7.14 -10.06
N ALA A 231 9.04 -8.08 -10.84
CA ALA A 231 9.00 -7.98 -12.29
C ALA A 231 8.16 -6.79 -12.79
N ASP A 232 7.02 -6.50 -12.16
CA ASP A 232 6.16 -5.35 -12.47
C ASP A 232 6.88 -4.01 -12.22
N LEU A 233 7.61 -3.90 -11.10
CA LEU A 233 8.42 -2.71 -10.81
C LEU A 233 9.50 -2.51 -11.87
N ARG A 234 10.24 -3.55 -12.23
CA ARG A 234 11.27 -3.49 -13.29
C ARG A 234 10.67 -3.10 -14.63
N PHE A 235 9.55 -3.71 -15.01
CA PHE A 235 8.83 -3.34 -16.23
C PHE A 235 8.35 -1.89 -16.19
N ALA A 236 7.86 -1.39 -15.05
CA ALA A 236 7.48 0.02 -14.93
C ALA A 236 8.68 0.98 -15.15
N LEU A 237 9.89 0.59 -14.70
CA LEU A 237 11.11 1.35 -15.00
C LEU A 237 11.39 1.39 -16.52
N ASP A 238 11.27 0.24 -17.19
CA ASP A 238 11.49 0.12 -18.64
C ASP A 238 10.47 0.94 -19.43
N ALA A 239 9.18 0.73 -19.16
CA ALA A 239 8.07 1.37 -19.87
C ALA A 239 8.03 2.90 -19.69
N LEU A 240 8.58 3.40 -18.58
CA LEU A 240 8.64 4.82 -18.27
C LEU A 240 10.02 5.45 -18.59
N GLY A 241 11.00 4.68 -19.05
CA GLY A 241 12.35 5.13 -19.39
C GLY A 241 13.10 5.70 -18.18
N LEU A 242 13.12 4.97 -17.06
CA LEU A 242 13.68 5.43 -15.80
C LEU A 242 15.01 4.75 -15.50
N ASP A 243 16.09 5.54 -15.39
CA ASP A 243 17.45 5.04 -15.22
C ASP A 243 17.95 5.08 -13.77
N ARG A 244 17.35 5.92 -12.92
CA ARG A 244 17.72 6.06 -11.51
C ARG A 244 16.53 6.47 -10.67
N VAL A 245 16.12 5.58 -9.76
CA VAL A 245 14.90 5.75 -8.96
C VAL A 245 15.10 5.42 -7.50
N GLY A 246 14.18 5.91 -6.65
CA GLY A 246 13.92 5.38 -5.33
C GLY A 246 12.66 4.54 -5.33
N LEU A 247 12.64 3.48 -4.53
CA LEU A 247 11.44 2.65 -4.33
C LEU A 247 10.96 2.76 -2.89
N TYR A 248 9.66 2.73 -2.68
CA TYR A 248 9.10 2.50 -1.35
C TYR A 248 7.85 1.62 -1.47
N GLY A 249 7.61 0.82 -0.45
CA GLY A 249 6.47 -0.07 -0.48
C GLY A 249 6.03 -0.50 0.91
N HIS A 250 4.75 -0.83 1.04
CA HIS A 250 4.15 -1.31 2.27
C HIS A 250 3.97 -2.82 2.23
N SER A 251 4.22 -3.54 3.34
CA SER A 251 3.95 -4.97 3.46
C SER A 251 4.58 -5.78 2.31
N ALA A 252 3.81 -6.53 1.53
CA ALA A 252 4.28 -7.23 0.33
C ALA A 252 5.00 -6.30 -0.67
N GLY A 253 4.55 -5.03 -0.79
CA GLY A 253 5.25 -4.00 -1.56
C GLY A 253 6.60 -3.65 -0.95
N GLY A 254 6.72 -3.63 0.38
CA GLY A 254 7.98 -3.44 1.10
C GLY A 254 8.98 -4.56 0.83
N THR A 255 8.50 -5.81 0.83
CA THR A 255 9.27 -6.99 0.42
C THR A 255 9.78 -6.86 -1.02
N ALA A 256 8.86 -6.52 -1.95
CA ALA A 256 9.19 -6.41 -3.37
C ALA A 256 10.19 -5.29 -3.66
N VAL A 257 10.07 -4.11 -3.03
CA VAL A 257 11.02 -3.00 -3.27
C VAL A 257 12.41 -3.26 -2.67
N ALA A 258 12.48 -3.99 -1.54
CA ALA A 258 13.76 -4.40 -0.99
C ALA A 258 14.46 -5.43 -1.89
N GLN A 259 13.72 -6.40 -2.43
CA GLN A 259 14.26 -7.36 -3.40
C GLN A 259 14.63 -6.69 -4.73
N ALA A 260 13.80 -5.77 -5.25
CA ALA A 260 14.11 -5.01 -6.46
C ALA A 260 15.36 -4.13 -6.29
N LEU A 261 15.59 -3.56 -5.09
CA LEU A 261 16.85 -2.87 -4.79
C LEU A 261 18.06 -3.81 -4.95
N HIS A 262 17.95 -5.05 -4.54
CA HIS A 262 19.04 -6.04 -4.66
C HIS A 262 19.29 -6.43 -6.12
N GLU A 263 18.22 -6.59 -6.92
CA GLU A 263 18.32 -7.14 -8.29
C GLU A 263 18.59 -6.10 -9.37
N ASP A 264 18.07 -4.86 -9.23
CA ASP A 264 18.11 -3.87 -10.30
C ASP A 264 19.02 -2.68 -9.95
N PRO A 265 20.12 -2.46 -10.68
CA PRO A 265 21.07 -1.38 -10.40
C PRO A 265 20.48 0.03 -10.59
N ARG A 266 19.35 0.19 -11.27
CA ARG A 266 18.64 1.46 -11.42
C ARG A 266 17.97 1.92 -10.12
N VAL A 267 17.74 1.01 -9.16
CA VAL A 267 17.18 1.34 -7.86
C VAL A 267 18.29 1.87 -6.95
N ALA A 268 18.34 3.16 -6.76
CA ALA A 268 19.40 3.84 -6.01
C ALA A 268 19.21 3.79 -4.49
N ALA A 269 17.97 3.68 -4.01
CA ALA A 269 17.61 3.59 -2.60
C ALA A 269 16.21 3.02 -2.43
N ALA A 270 15.92 2.35 -1.32
CA ALA A 270 14.58 1.84 -1.06
C ALA A 270 14.13 2.04 0.39
N VAL A 271 12.80 2.08 0.60
CA VAL A 271 12.15 2.09 1.91
C VAL A 271 11.17 0.91 1.98
N ASN A 272 11.46 -0.04 2.83
CA ASN A 272 10.56 -1.14 3.19
C ASN A 272 9.74 -0.71 4.41
N LEU A 273 8.44 -0.50 4.20
CA LEU A 273 7.46 -0.21 5.24
C LEU A 273 6.81 -1.53 5.67
N GLU A 274 7.47 -2.23 6.58
CA GLU A 274 6.99 -3.41 7.29
C GLU A 274 6.76 -4.67 6.43
N GLY A 275 7.61 -4.87 5.41
CA GLY A 275 7.63 -6.10 4.63
C GLY A 275 8.62 -7.12 5.18
N TYR A 276 8.22 -8.37 5.24
CA TYR A 276 9.11 -9.50 5.56
C TYR A 276 10.20 -9.65 4.49
N LEU A 277 11.38 -10.11 4.89
CA LEU A 277 12.49 -10.38 3.97
C LEU A 277 12.81 -11.88 3.90
N ASP A 278 11.80 -12.70 4.09
CA ASP A 278 11.84 -14.15 3.94
C ASP A 278 10.59 -14.67 3.21
N TRP A 279 10.68 -15.88 2.71
CA TRP A 279 9.54 -16.62 2.19
C TRP A 279 8.69 -17.20 3.32
N ALA A 280 7.50 -17.69 3.01
CA ALA A 280 6.59 -18.27 4.00
C ALA A 280 7.18 -19.51 4.72
N ASP A 281 8.11 -20.22 4.09
CA ASP A 281 8.86 -21.35 4.67
C ASP A 281 10.03 -20.92 5.58
N GLY A 282 10.25 -19.62 5.75
CA GLY A 282 11.33 -19.04 6.55
C GLY A 282 12.67 -18.90 5.80
N THR A 283 12.75 -19.32 4.53
CA THR A 283 13.94 -19.11 3.70
C THR A 283 14.11 -17.62 3.41
N LEU A 284 15.29 -17.07 3.68
CA LEU A 284 15.58 -15.66 3.45
C LEU A 284 15.52 -15.29 1.95
N LEU A 285 14.97 -14.12 1.64
CA LEU A 285 15.12 -13.55 0.31
C LEU A 285 16.60 -13.22 0.02
N PRO A 286 17.03 -13.19 -1.26
CA PRO A 286 18.39 -12.82 -1.64
C PRO A 286 18.89 -11.54 -0.98
N VAL A 287 18.09 -10.47 -0.93
CA VAL A 287 18.45 -9.21 -0.28
C VAL A 287 18.80 -9.38 1.20
N ALA A 288 18.11 -10.27 1.93
CA ALA A 288 18.38 -10.52 3.35
C ALA A 288 19.55 -11.49 3.55
N ARG A 289 19.72 -12.45 2.64
CA ARG A 289 20.80 -13.46 2.68
C ARG A 289 22.15 -12.90 2.27
N GLU A 290 22.19 -11.98 1.31
CA GLU A 290 23.41 -11.49 0.66
C GLU A 290 23.74 -10.03 1.02
N GLY A 291 22.78 -9.32 1.62
CA GLY A 291 22.95 -7.91 1.95
C GLY A 291 22.70 -6.96 0.77
N THR A 292 22.98 -5.68 0.97
CA THR A 292 22.94 -4.64 -0.05
C THR A 292 24.01 -3.58 0.20
N ASP A 293 24.58 -3.06 -0.88
CA ASP A 293 25.51 -1.93 -0.88
C ASP A 293 24.80 -0.57 -1.10
N ARG A 294 23.48 -0.61 -1.33
CA ARG A 294 22.64 0.57 -1.56
C ARG A 294 21.76 0.89 -0.36
N PRO A 295 21.45 2.18 -0.11
CA PRO A 295 20.66 2.61 1.02
C PRO A 295 19.28 1.95 1.10
N LEU A 296 18.99 1.30 2.23
CA LEU A 296 17.70 0.71 2.53
C LEU A 296 17.24 1.14 3.93
N LEU A 297 16.00 1.62 4.01
CA LEU A 297 15.33 1.89 5.28
C LEU A 297 14.31 0.78 5.56
N LEU A 298 14.42 0.16 6.72
CA LEU A 298 13.43 -0.75 7.29
C LEU A 298 12.62 0.02 8.34
N ALA A 299 11.34 0.24 8.09
CA ALA A 299 10.44 0.93 9.00
C ALA A 299 9.32 -0.01 9.45
N GLY A 300 9.15 -0.20 10.74
CA GLY A 300 8.15 -1.09 11.33
C GLY A 300 7.40 -0.43 12.48
N THR A 301 6.42 -1.14 13.00
CA THR A 301 5.60 -0.78 14.15
C THR A 301 5.87 -1.73 15.32
N ASP A 302 5.34 -1.43 16.48
CA ASP A 302 5.37 -2.35 17.62
C ASP A 302 4.17 -3.32 17.61
N GLY A 303 3.05 -2.96 16.97
CA GLY A 303 1.86 -3.80 16.91
C GLY A 303 2.01 -5.00 15.97
N PHE A 304 2.65 -4.82 14.83
CA PHE A 304 2.85 -5.89 13.84
C PHE A 304 4.12 -6.71 14.05
N ARG A 305 5.04 -6.24 14.86
CA ARG A 305 6.34 -6.86 15.08
C ARG A 305 6.23 -8.26 15.65
N ASP A 306 6.81 -9.25 14.95
CA ASP A 306 6.92 -10.64 15.37
C ASP A 306 8.36 -11.18 15.22
N ASP A 307 8.60 -12.41 15.69
CA ASP A 307 9.90 -13.07 15.60
C ASP A 307 10.33 -13.31 14.16
N ARG A 308 9.40 -13.48 13.23
CA ARG A 308 9.69 -13.67 11.80
C ARG A 308 10.23 -12.39 11.17
N LEU A 309 9.55 -11.26 11.41
CA LEU A 309 9.99 -9.96 10.93
C LEU A 309 11.39 -9.63 11.46
N ASP A 310 11.57 -9.79 12.77
CA ASP A 310 12.86 -9.54 13.42
C ASP A 310 13.96 -10.42 12.87
N ARG A 311 13.74 -11.73 12.73
CA ARG A 311 14.73 -12.67 12.16
C ARG A 311 15.15 -12.25 10.75
N SER A 312 14.20 -11.97 9.86
CA SER A 312 14.48 -11.63 8.48
C SER A 312 15.20 -10.28 8.35
N TRP A 313 14.83 -9.30 9.17
CA TRP A 313 15.48 -7.99 9.17
C TRP A 313 16.87 -8.01 9.83
N TRP A 314 17.04 -8.80 10.92
CA TRP A 314 18.34 -8.95 11.56
C TRP A 314 19.34 -9.66 10.64
N ALA A 315 18.90 -10.63 9.84
CA ALA A 315 19.77 -11.26 8.85
C ALA A 315 20.36 -10.23 7.87
N LEU A 316 19.53 -9.31 7.35
CA LEU A 316 20.00 -8.23 6.50
C LEU A 316 20.93 -7.26 7.24
N LEU A 317 20.57 -6.83 8.45
CA LEU A 317 21.35 -5.87 9.23
C LEU A 317 22.74 -6.41 9.62
N ALA A 318 22.87 -7.73 9.77
CA ALA A 318 24.13 -8.40 10.12
C ALA A 318 25.23 -8.23 9.05
N HIS A 319 24.87 -7.91 7.81
CA HIS A 319 25.86 -7.61 6.75
C HIS A 319 26.58 -6.27 6.91
N GLY A 320 26.09 -5.36 7.79
CA GLY A 320 26.75 -4.07 8.04
C GLY A 320 26.69 -3.08 6.88
N GLY A 321 25.82 -3.31 5.88
CA GLY A 321 25.60 -2.40 4.75
C GLY A 321 24.83 -1.11 5.15
N PRO A 322 24.53 -0.21 4.19
CA PRO A 322 23.86 1.07 4.44
C PRO A 322 22.36 0.90 4.71
N VAL A 323 22.04 0.03 5.66
CA VAL A 323 20.70 -0.33 6.09
C VAL A 323 20.38 0.33 7.42
N ALA A 324 19.26 1.03 7.50
CA ALA A 324 18.79 1.65 8.73
C ALA A 324 17.44 1.03 9.14
N ARG A 325 17.25 0.79 10.45
CA ARG A 325 15.97 0.37 11.02
C ARG A 325 15.35 1.51 11.82
N ARG A 326 14.05 1.70 11.70
CA ARG A 326 13.23 2.62 12.50
C ARG A 326 11.96 1.93 12.94
N GLN A 327 11.41 2.36 14.07
CA GLN A 327 10.16 1.84 14.61
C GLN A 327 9.25 3.00 15.00
N LEU A 328 7.97 2.87 14.69
CA LEU A 328 6.90 3.76 15.12
C LEU A 328 6.12 3.05 16.23
N ALA A 329 6.16 3.62 17.43
CA ALA A 329 5.47 3.07 18.59
C ALA A 329 3.97 3.39 18.60
N ASP A 330 3.19 2.65 19.37
CA ASP A 330 1.72 2.78 19.51
C ASP A 330 0.98 2.70 18.17
N SER A 331 1.54 1.97 17.22
CA SER A 331 1.03 1.88 15.86
C SER A 331 1.00 0.44 15.35
N ASP A 332 0.22 0.19 14.28
CA ASP A 332 0.08 -1.12 13.68
C ASP A 332 0.17 -1.04 12.15
N HIS A 333 0.20 -2.18 11.51
CA HIS A 333 0.62 -2.46 10.14
C HIS A 333 0.20 -1.42 9.09
N TRP A 334 -1.08 -1.05 9.06
CA TRP A 334 -1.59 -0.13 8.03
C TRP A 334 -1.37 1.36 8.33
N VAL A 335 -0.64 1.71 9.40
CA VAL A 335 -0.27 3.11 9.71
C VAL A 335 0.56 3.76 8.60
N PHE A 336 1.24 2.97 7.78
CA PHE A 336 2.07 3.43 6.65
C PHE A 336 1.27 3.77 5.39
N THR A 337 -0.04 3.59 5.41
CA THR A 337 -0.97 3.78 4.29
C THR A 337 -1.98 4.90 4.58
N ASP A 338 -2.89 5.13 3.65
CA ASP A 338 -3.97 6.10 3.85
C ASP A 338 -4.95 5.68 4.95
N TYR A 339 -4.99 4.40 5.33
CA TYR A 339 -5.77 3.93 6.47
C TYR A 339 -5.42 4.66 7.77
N ALA A 340 -4.18 5.13 7.95
CA ALA A 340 -3.79 5.97 9.09
C ALA A 340 -4.69 7.21 9.27
N ALA A 341 -5.17 7.77 8.18
CA ALA A 341 -6.07 8.93 8.20
C ALA A 341 -7.55 8.55 8.06
N LEU A 342 -7.87 7.48 7.33
CA LEU A 342 -9.24 7.06 7.04
C LEU A 342 -9.90 6.39 8.25
N VAL A 343 -9.22 5.43 8.87
CA VAL A 343 -9.72 4.58 9.95
C VAL A 343 -10.17 5.38 11.19
N PRO A 344 -9.43 6.41 11.67
CA PRO A 344 -9.91 7.26 12.76
C PRO A 344 -11.18 8.03 12.44
N GLN A 345 -11.40 8.40 11.18
CA GLN A 345 -12.64 9.07 10.74
C GLN A 345 -13.82 8.09 10.70
N LEU A 346 -13.58 6.83 10.28
CA LEU A 346 -14.59 5.76 10.34
C LEU A 346 -15.00 5.49 11.77
N GLN A 347 -14.02 5.42 12.71
CA GLN A 347 -14.32 5.28 14.14
C GLN A 347 -15.15 6.46 14.66
N ALA A 348 -14.77 7.68 14.35
CA ALA A 348 -15.49 8.88 14.76
C ALA A 348 -16.92 8.96 14.20
N ALA A 349 -17.15 8.35 13.04
CA ALA A 349 -18.47 8.20 12.41
C ALA A 349 -19.30 7.03 12.96
N GLY A 350 -18.76 6.23 13.89
CA GLY A 350 -19.42 5.03 14.42
C GLY A 350 -19.43 3.83 13.46
N LEU A 351 -18.64 3.88 12.39
CA LEU A 351 -18.54 2.82 11.38
C LEU A 351 -17.45 1.79 11.68
N MET A 352 -16.70 1.99 12.76
CA MET A 352 -15.64 1.10 13.21
C MET A 352 -15.49 1.19 14.74
N THR A 353 -15.13 0.09 15.37
CA THR A 353 -14.83 0.06 16.81
C THR A 353 -13.44 0.61 17.12
N ALA A 354 -13.21 1.05 18.37
CA ALA A 354 -11.88 1.45 18.82
C ALA A 354 -10.86 0.29 18.75
N ALA A 355 -11.31 -0.94 19.03
CA ALA A 355 -10.48 -2.14 18.91
C ALA A 355 -10.08 -2.39 17.43
N GLY A 356 -11.04 -2.37 16.51
CA GLY A 356 -10.76 -2.55 15.08
C GLY A 356 -9.82 -1.47 14.52
N ARG A 357 -9.94 -0.21 14.98
CA ARG A 357 -8.95 0.82 14.66
C ARG A 357 -7.56 0.44 15.17
N ALA A 358 -7.47 0.04 16.45
CA ALA A 358 -6.18 -0.27 17.07
C ALA A 358 -5.49 -1.45 16.36
N GLU A 359 -6.24 -2.47 15.94
CA GLU A 359 -5.73 -3.62 15.21
C GLU A 359 -5.27 -3.26 13.77
N MET A 360 -5.79 -2.19 13.19
CA MET A 360 -5.35 -1.75 11.86
C MET A 360 -4.17 -0.77 11.91
N VAL A 361 -4.30 0.30 12.69
CA VAL A 361 -3.36 1.44 12.62
C VAL A 361 -2.74 1.80 13.97
N GLY A 362 -3.07 1.06 15.02
CA GLY A 362 -2.66 1.35 16.38
C GLY A 362 -3.50 2.45 17.03
N THR A 363 -3.03 2.89 18.19
CA THR A 363 -3.71 3.92 19.01
C THR A 363 -3.15 5.32 18.77
N LEU A 364 -2.02 5.45 18.06
CA LEU A 364 -1.36 6.73 17.81
C LEU A 364 -2.30 7.70 17.05
N ASP A 365 -2.36 8.94 17.53
CA ASP A 365 -3.19 9.97 16.90
C ASP A 365 -2.74 10.21 15.44
N PRO A 366 -3.65 10.29 14.46
CA PRO A 366 -3.30 10.54 13.06
C PRO A 366 -2.59 11.88 12.84
N ARG A 367 -2.78 12.86 13.74
CA ARG A 367 -2.02 14.12 13.73
C ARG A 367 -0.54 13.93 14.09
N VAL A 368 -0.17 12.78 14.64
CA VAL A 368 1.21 12.41 14.97
C VAL A 368 1.72 11.37 13.98
N SER A 369 0.98 10.29 13.73
CA SER A 369 1.41 9.18 12.88
C SER A 369 1.62 9.61 11.43
N VAL A 370 0.68 10.33 10.82
CA VAL A 370 0.79 10.76 9.42
C VAL A 370 2.01 11.67 9.18
N PRO A 371 2.26 12.74 9.96
CA PRO A 371 3.48 13.53 9.83
C PRO A 371 4.76 12.74 10.11
N ALA A 372 4.74 11.79 11.04
CA ALA A 372 5.91 10.96 11.37
C ALA A 372 6.31 10.07 10.18
N VAL A 373 5.36 9.36 9.56
CA VAL A 373 5.59 8.53 8.37
C VAL A 373 6.09 9.38 7.19
N ARG A 374 5.44 10.50 6.91
CA ARG A 374 5.86 11.46 5.87
C ARG A 374 7.29 11.95 6.10
N LYS A 375 7.61 12.38 7.32
CA LYS A 375 8.97 12.85 7.70
C LYS A 375 10.00 11.73 7.51
N LEU A 376 9.68 10.51 7.94
CA LEU A 376 10.56 9.35 7.85
C LEU A 376 10.97 9.08 6.39
N VAL A 377 9.99 8.88 5.51
CA VAL A 377 10.22 8.55 4.10
C VAL A 377 10.86 9.72 3.35
N ARG A 378 10.35 10.94 3.55
CA ARG A 378 10.90 12.14 2.93
C ARG A 378 12.34 12.41 3.32
N SER A 379 12.69 12.29 4.61
CA SER A 379 14.06 12.54 5.08
C SER A 379 15.05 11.53 4.52
N PHE A 380 14.62 10.27 4.36
CA PHE A 380 15.43 9.25 3.73
C PHE A 380 15.72 9.58 2.26
N PHE A 381 14.70 9.87 1.46
CA PHE A 381 14.91 10.21 0.04
C PHE A 381 15.58 11.56 -0.16
N ALA A 382 15.36 12.54 0.70
CA ALA A 382 16.07 13.82 0.65
C ALA A 382 17.60 13.66 0.80
N ARG A 383 18.04 12.61 1.51
CA ARG A 383 19.46 12.29 1.67
C ARG A 383 20.03 11.50 0.49
N HIS A 384 19.28 10.52 -0.03
CA HIS A 384 19.80 9.52 -0.97
C HIS A 384 19.39 9.77 -2.43
N LEU A 385 18.32 10.51 -2.65
CA LEU A 385 17.78 10.90 -3.95
C LEU A 385 17.14 12.29 -3.89
N PRO A 386 17.94 13.36 -3.64
CA PRO A 386 17.41 14.68 -3.36
C PRO A 386 16.62 15.26 -4.53
N ALA A 387 15.47 15.85 -4.23
CA ALA A 387 14.71 16.64 -5.18
C ALA A 387 15.40 18.02 -5.40
N PRO A 388 15.26 18.64 -6.59
CA PRO A 388 15.72 20.00 -6.82
C PRO A 388 15.00 20.96 -5.85
N ARG A 389 15.76 21.94 -5.37
CA ARG A 389 15.22 23.02 -4.54
C ARG A 389 14.39 24.00 -5.33
#